data_e625d364b5701f1550a3cba1d6ad5baa
#
_entry.id   e625d364b5701f1550a3cba1d6ad5baa
#
_cell.length_a   1.000
_cell.length_b   1.000
_cell.length_c   1.000
_cell.angle_alpha   90.00
_cell.angle_beta   90.00
_cell.angle_gamma   90.00
#
_symmetry.space_group_name_H-M   'P 1'
#
loop_
_entity.id
_entity.type
_entity.pdbx_description
1 polymer ?
#
loop_
_entity_poly.entity_id
_entity_poly.type
_entity_poly.pdbx_seq_one_letter_code
_entity_poly.pdbx_strand_id
1 'polypeptide(L)'
;MPDALQQRCQHIVTSPVLTPEQKRHFLALEAENDLPYPALPQAARAALDEGFICDMFEGHAPYKPRYVLPDYAKFLANGSEWLELEGAKDLDDALSLLTILYHHVPSVTSMPVYLGQLDEILSPYVKILTQDEIDSRIKRFWRYLDRTLPDAFMHANIGPADTPVTRAILRADAELKQVAPNLTFIYDPDVTPGDLLLSVAKNICECSKPHISNGPVNDRIFTKGRYGVVSCYNSLPLAGGGSTLVRLNLKAIAEHSRSPEDFFTRTLPHYCQQQIAIINARCDFLYEQSGFFENSFLVKEGLIDADRFVPMFGMYGLAEAVNVLCQKAGITGRYGKNEQANALGYRISEQLAAFVENTPVKHGWQHRAMLHAQSGISSDSGTTPGARLPYGDEPDPISHLLAVAPHHKHYASGISDILTLEETVKRNPQAVVQLCLGAFNAGMREFTANVAGNDLVRVTGYMVRLSDLEKYREAGSRTNTTWLGEEAARNTRILERQPRVISHEQQMRFS
;
A
#
# COMPACT_ATOMS: atom_id res chain seq x y z
N MET A 1 -23.02 -1.37 34.67
CA MET A 1 -22.03 -2.19 33.98
C MET A 1 -21.13 -1.24 33.22
N PRO A 2 -19.81 -1.48 33.09
CA PRO A 2 -18.96 -0.68 32.22
C PRO A 2 -19.56 -0.68 30.81
N ASP A 3 -19.49 0.45 30.10
CA ASP A 3 -19.91 0.51 28.71
C ASP A 3 -18.95 -0.32 27.81
N ALA A 4 -19.35 -0.56 26.57
CA ALA A 4 -18.57 -1.39 25.65
C ALA A 4 -17.17 -0.80 25.37
N LEU A 5 -17.03 0.54 25.33
CA LEU A 5 -15.75 1.22 25.14
C LEU A 5 -14.82 0.96 26.35
N GLN A 6 -15.34 1.12 27.58
CA GLN A 6 -14.56 0.84 28.80
C GLN A 6 -14.03 -0.59 28.84
N GLN A 7 -14.83 -1.58 28.43
CA GLN A 7 -14.42 -2.98 28.37
C GLN A 7 -13.30 -3.20 27.34
N ARG A 8 -13.40 -2.60 26.14
CA ARG A 8 -12.34 -2.67 25.12
C ARG A 8 -11.05 -2.00 25.59
N CYS A 9 -11.15 -0.81 26.18
CA CYS A 9 -9.99 -0.12 26.76
C CYS A 9 -9.33 -0.94 27.88
N GLN A 10 -10.13 -1.55 28.76
CA GLN A 10 -9.60 -2.42 29.81
C GLN A 10 -8.88 -3.63 29.25
N HIS A 11 -9.42 -4.25 28.20
CA HIS A 11 -8.77 -5.38 27.51
C HIS A 11 -7.40 -4.98 26.94
N ILE A 12 -7.32 -3.82 26.29
CA ILE A 12 -6.05 -3.29 25.76
C ILE A 12 -5.03 -3.08 26.88
N VAL A 13 -5.41 -2.38 27.93
CA VAL A 13 -4.51 -2.03 29.04
C VAL A 13 -4.00 -3.27 29.78
N THR A 14 -4.86 -4.28 29.95
CA THR A 14 -4.51 -5.53 30.66
C THR A 14 -3.85 -6.59 29.78
N SER A 15 -3.74 -6.36 28.47
CA SER A 15 -3.08 -7.32 27.55
C SER A 15 -1.64 -7.59 27.98
N PRO A 16 -1.22 -8.85 28.14
CA PRO A 16 0.16 -9.20 28.51
C PRO A 16 1.14 -9.16 27.33
N VAL A 17 0.61 -9.12 26.08
CA VAL A 17 1.42 -9.23 24.86
C VAL A 17 1.67 -7.90 24.17
N LEU A 18 0.93 -6.83 24.51
CA LEU A 18 1.09 -5.51 23.91
C LEU A 18 2.15 -4.68 24.66
N THR A 19 3.03 -4.03 23.88
CA THR A 19 3.96 -3.03 24.43
C THR A 19 3.21 -1.78 24.89
N PRO A 20 3.81 -0.92 25.76
CA PRO A 20 3.18 0.34 26.17
C PRO A 20 2.79 1.24 24.99
N GLU A 21 3.63 1.33 23.95
CA GLU A 21 3.36 2.08 22.72
C GLU A 21 2.18 1.51 21.96
N GLN A 22 2.10 0.19 21.81
CA GLN A 22 0.97 -0.48 21.17
C GLN A 22 -0.33 -0.25 21.96
N LYS A 23 -0.29 -0.33 23.29
CA LYS A 23 -1.46 -0.01 24.14
C LYS A 23 -1.94 1.42 23.90
N ARG A 24 -1.03 2.39 23.91
CA ARG A 24 -1.36 3.80 23.62
C ARG A 24 -1.98 3.97 22.22
N HIS A 25 -1.42 3.31 21.23
CA HIS A 25 -1.94 3.33 19.86
C HIS A 25 -3.35 2.75 19.78
N PHE A 26 -3.59 1.58 20.38
CA PHE A 26 -4.94 0.97 20.39
C PHE A 26 -5.96 1.79 21.16
N LEU A 27 -5.59 2.41 22.29
CA LEU A 27 -6.47 3.31 23.02
C LEU A 27 -6.84 4.54 22.19
N ALA A 28 -5.90 5.09 21.41
CA ALA A 28 -6.18 6.18 20.47
C ALA A 28 -7.17 5.75 19.38
N LEU A 29 -6.98 4.55 18.80
CA LEU A 29 -7.90 4.00 17.80
C LEU A 29 -9.31 3.78 18.36
N GLU A 30 -9.46 3.32 19.61
CA GLU A 30 -10.78 3.18 20.25
C GLU A 30 -11.48 4.55 20.36
N ALA A 31 -10.76 5.59 20.79
CA ALA A 31 -11.32 6.94 20.87
C ALA A 31 -11.69 7.49 19.48
N GLU A 32 -10.85 7.30 18.48
CA GLU A 32 -11.11 7.74 17.10
C GLU A 32 -12.34 7.03 16.50
N ASN A 33 -12.53 5.74 16.81
CA ASN A 33 -13.67 4.95 16.33
C ASN A 33 -14.97 5.17 17.15
N ASP A 34 -14.89 5.78 18.33
CA ASP A 34 -16.05 6.14 19.14
C ASP A 34 -16.66 7.50 18.74
N LEU A 35 -15.94 8.30 17.95
CA LEU A 35 -16.48 9.55 17.41
C LEU A 35 -17.65 9.27 16.46
N PRO A 36 -18.68 10.15 16.46
CA PRO A 36 -19.79 9.99 15.54
C PRO A 36 -19.32 10.12 14.08
N TYR A 37 -19.88 9.31 13.22
CA TYR A 37 -19.69 9.47 11.77
C TYR A 37 -20.21 10.83 11.32
N PRO A 38 -19.54 11.53 10.37
CA PRO A 38 -20.11 12.70 9.72
C PRO A 38 -21.51 12.40 9.16
N ALA A 39 -22.36 13.41 9.03
CA ALA A 39 -23.72 13.24 8.52
C ALA A 39 -23.70 12.59 7.13
N LEU A 40 -24.42 11.47 7.00
CA LEU A 40 -24.52 10.70 5.76
C LEU A 40 -25.96 10.62 5.27
N PRO A 41 -26.20 10.55 3.95
CA PRO A 41 -27.49 10.11 3.43
C PRO A 41 -27.87 8.74 3.98
N GLN A 42 -29.17 8.52 4.22
CA GLN A 42 -29.67 7.26 4.81
C GLN A 42 -29.20 6.01 4.05
N ALA A 43 -29.20 6.06 2.72
CA ALA A 43 -28.73 4.93 1.89
C ALA A 43 -27.23 4.64 2.04
N ALA A 44 -26.39 5.68 2.21
CA ALA A 44 -24.97 5.53 2.44
C ALA A 44 -24.71 4.94 3.85
N ARG A 45 -25.47 5.37 4.86
CA ARG A 45 -25.38 4.80 6.20
C ARG A 45 -25.81 3.32 6.20
N ALA A 46 -26.90 2.97 5.54
CA ALA A 46 -27.34 1.59 5.41
C ALA A 46 -26.29 0.71 4.71
N ALA A 47 -25.63 1.22 3.66
CA ALA A 47 -24.58 0.50 2.93
C ALA A 47 -23.35 0.17 3.80
N LEU A 48 -23.01 1.05 4.78
CA LEU A 48 -21.98 0.79 5.79
C LEU A 48 -22.45 -0.28 6.80
N ASP A 49 -23.65 -0.09 7.36
CA ASP A 49 -24.19 -0.96 8.41
C ASP A 49 -24.43 -2.39 7.91
N GLU A 50 -24.78 -2.56 6.63
CA GLU A 50 -25.00 -3.84 5.96
C GLU A 50 -23.72 -4.47 5.37
N GLY A 51 -22.58 -3.77 5.42
CA GLY A 51 -21.27 -4.29 4.97
C GLY A 51 -21.06 -4.32 3.47
N PHE A 52 -21.86 -3.59 2.67
CA PHE A 52 -21.60 -3.38 1.24
C PHE A 52 -20.45 -2.39 0.99
N ILE A 53 -20.25 -1.50 1.94
CA ILE A 53 -19.16 -0.52 1.96
C ILE A 53 -18.46 -0.60 3.31
N CYS A 54 -17.15 -0.41 3.35
CA CYS A 54 -16.41 -0.29 4.59
C CYS A 54 -15.35 0.80 4.50
N ASP A 55 -15.04 1.42 5.62
CA ASP A 55 -13.88 2.29 5.80
C ASP A 55 -12.63 1.50 6.22
N MET A 56 -11.53 2.19 6.50
CA MET A 56 -10.22 1.56 6.70
C MET A 56 -9.46 2.16 7.90
N PHE A 57 -9.87 1.86 9.13
CA PHE A 57 -9.12 2.24 10.34
C PHE A 57 -8.67 3.72 10.40
N GLU A 58 -9.51 4.63 9.92
CA GLU A 58 -9.23 6.06 9.93
C GLU A 58 -10.00 6.81 11.03
N GLY A 59 -10.73 6.06 11.85
CA GLY A 59 -11.79 6.59 12.69
C GLY A 59 -13.04 6.97 11.88
N HIS A 60 -14.13 7.21 12.56
CA HIS A 60 -15.40 7.62 11.91
C HIS A 60 -15.31 9.03 11.33
N ALA A 61 -14.69 9.95 12.08
CA ALA A 61 -14.47 11.34 11.68
C ALA A 61 -12.96 11.61 11.57
N PRO A 62 -12.36 11.44 10.36
CA PRO A 62 -10.92 11.53 10.20
C PRO A 62 -10.46 12.98 10.36
N TYR A 63 -9.71 13.25 11.41
CA TYR A 63 -9.15 14.59 11.71
C TYR A 63 -7.75 14.79 11.14
N LYS A 64 -7.20 13.80 10.47
CA LYS A 64 -5.91 13.79 9.77
C LYS A 64 -6.03 12.98 8.47
N PRO A 65 -5.24 13.30 7.43
CA PRO A 65 -5.23 12.51 6.21
C PRO A 65 -4.77 11.07 6.46
N ARG A 66 -5.19 10.17 5.58
CA ARG A 66 -4.72 8.78 5.61
C ARG A 66 -3.23 8.66 5.34
N TYR A 67 -2.74 9.37 4.33
CA TYR A 67 -1.32 9.40 3.95
C TYR A 67 -0.87 10.83 3.74
N VAL A 68 0.33 11.14 4.22
CA VAL A 68 0.96 12.45 4.03
C VAL A 68 2.33 12.22 3.41
N LEU A 69 2.58 12.84 2.27
CA LEU A 69 3.82 12.75 1.49
C LEU A 69 4.50 14.13 1.40
N PRO A 70 5.24 14.56 2.44
CA PRO A 70 5.92 15.87 2.40
C PRO A 70 6.98 15.94 1.31
N ASP A 71 7.28 17.16 0.86
CA ASP A 71 8.43 17.45 0.02
C ASP A 71 9.70 17.46 0.89
N TYR A 72 10.27 16.28 1.12
CA TYR A 72 11.48 16.12 1.92
C TYR A 72 12.71 16.80 1.31
N ALA A 73 12.80 16.89 -0.03
CA ALA A 73 13.90 17.61 -0.68
C ALA A 73 13.87 19.09 -0.34
N LYS A 74 12.68 19.70 -0.35
CA LYS A 74 12.49 21.09 0.07
C LYS A 74 12.86 21.30 1.55
N PHE A 75 12.43 20.37 2.42
CA PHE A 75 12.77 20.42 3.84
C PHE A 75 14.29 20.30 4.08
N LEU A 76 14.96 19.35 3.46
CA LEU A 76 16.41 19.20 3.59
C LEU A 76 17.18 20.41 3.09
N ALA A 77 16.69 21.09 2.06
CA ALA A 77 17.35 22.28 1.53
C ALA A 77 17.15 23.52 2.41
N ASN A 78 15.97 23.70 3.01
CA ASN A 78 15.57 24.93 3.68
C ASN A 78 15.49 24.82 5.22
N GLY A 79 15.43 23.61 5.77
CA GLY A 79 15.08 23.41 7.17
C GLY A 79 13.61 23.63 7.47
N SER A 80 13.30 24.05 8.69
CA SER A 80 11.95 24.34 9.18
C SER A 80 12.00 25.42 10.25
N GLU A 81 11.24 26.49 10.09
CA GLU A 81 11.10 27.54 11.10
C GLU A 81 10.37 27.00 12.34
N TRP A 82 9.31 26.21 12.13
CA TRP A 82 8.54 25.61 13.21
C TRP A 82 9.37 24.67 14.10
N LEU A 83 10.27 23.89 13.50
CA LEU A 83 11.14 22.97 14.21
C LEU A 83 12.48 23.60 14.63
N GLU A 84 12.69 24.87 14.33
CA GLU A 84 13.94 25.61 14.61
C GLU A 84 15.18 24.89 14.03
N LEU A 85 15.07 24.42 12.77
CA LEU A 85 16.10 23.66 12.08
C LEU A 85 16.59 24.39 10.82
N GLU A 86 17.91 24.43 10.63
CA GLU A 86 18.54 24.86 9.39
C GLU A 86 18.52 23.72 8.35
N GLY A 87 18.73 24.04 7.07
CA GLY A 87 18.90 23.05 6.02
C GLY A 87 20.16 22.21 6.18
N ALA A 88 20.15 20.99 5.64
CA ALA A 88 21.23 20.02 5.74
C ALA A 88 22.50 20.50 5.01
N LYS A 89 23.65 20.33 5.63
CA LYS A 89 24.98 20.67 5.09
C LYS A 89 25.73 19.45 4.56
N ASP A 90 25.48 18.30 5.14
CA ASP A 90 26.09 17.01 4.79
C ASP A 90 25.12 15.84 5.01
N LEU A 91 25.59 14.61 4.79
CA LEU A 91 24.76 13.42 4.94
C LEU A 91 24.29 13.18 6.36
N ASP A 92 25.14 13.43 7.36
CA ASP A 92 24.80 13.20 8.76
C ASP A 92 23.71 14.20 9.22
N ASP A 93 23.79 15.46 8.79
CA ASP A 93 22.72 16.46 8.97
C ASP A 93 21.44 15.99 8.27
N ALA A 94 21.50 15.60 6.99
CA ALA A 94 20.32 15.18 6.22
C ALA A 94 19.60 14.00 6.89
N LEU A 95 20.32 12.98 7.35
CA LEU A 95 19.73 11.83 8.05
C LEU A 95 19.13 12.22 9.40
N SER A 96 19.77 13.15 10.13
CA SER A 96 19.27 13.67 11.40
C SER A 96 17.97 14.46 11.20
N LEU A 97 17.95 15.39 10.24
CA LEU A 97 16.77 16.20 9.91
C LEU A 97 15.59 15.34 9.47
N LEU A 98 15.81 14.36 8.58
CA LEU A 98 14.75 13.43 8.18
C LEU A 98 14.18 12.67 9.37
N THR A 99 15.05 12.20 10.26
CA THR A 99 14.67 11.51 11.48
C THR A 99 13.76 12.34 12.37
N ILE A 100 14.09 13.64 12.54
CA ILE A 100 13.26 14.57 13.32
C ILE A 100 11.92 14.77 12.63
N LEU A 101 11.93 15.10 11.33
CA LEU A 101 10.68 15.41 10.61
C LEU A 101 9.73 14.22 10.59
N TYR A 102 10.23 12.98 10.47
CA TYR A 102 9.38 11.79 10.46
C TYR A 102 8.51 11.67 11.72
N HIS A 103 9.00 12.13 12.87
CA HIS A 103 8.21 12.15 14.11
C HIS A 103 7.11 13.23 14.14
N HIS A 104 7.11 14.13 13.18
CA HIS A 104 6.16 15.25 13.09
C HIS A 104 5.20 15.15 11.89
N VAL A 105 5.27 14.07 11.11
CA VAL A 105 4.37 13.85 9.97
C VAL A 105 3.18 13.00 10.41
N PRO A 106 1.98 13.58 10.55
CA PRO A 106 0.79 12.84 10.99
C PRO A 106 0.26 11.97 9.86
N SER A 107 -0.25 10.80 10.23
CA SER A 107 -1.00 9.90 9.34
C SER A 107 -2.00 9.08 10.15
N VAL A 108 -2.82 8.27 9.50
CA VAL A 108 -3.81 7.41 10.19
C VAL A 108 -3.14 6.44 11.19
N THR A 109 -1.93 6.01 10.93
CA THR A 109 -1.14 5.15 11.82
C THR A 109 -0.35 5.94 12.86
N SER A 110 -0.49 7.26 12.90
CA SER A 110 0.20 8.20 13.78
C SER A 110 1.68 8.43 13.46
N MET A 111 2.19 7.84 12.39
CA MET A 111 3.58 7.92 11.93
C MET A 111 3.65 8.18 10.43
N PRO A 112 4.77 8.66 9.88
CA PRO A 112 4.91 8.83 8.45
C PRO A 112 5.00 7.48 7.76
N VAL A 113 4.10 7.23 6.84
CA VAL A 113 4.16 6.03 5.98
C VAL A 113 5.13 6.20 4.83
N TYR A 114 5.36 7.44 4.39
CA TYR A 114 6.29 7.78 3.31
C TYR A 114 7.57 8.39 3.85
N LEU A 115 8.70 7.79 3.53
CA LEU A 115 10.03 8.26 3.98
C LEU A 115 10.78 9.07 2.91
N GLY A 116 10.23 9.17 1.71
CA GLY A 116 10.83 9.87 0.58
C GLY A 116 11.41 8.94 -0.48
N GLN A 117 11.79 9.54 -1.61
CA GLN A 117 12.65 8.96 -2.64
C GLN A 117 14.09 9.09 -2.14
N LEU A 118 14.51 8.18 -1.24
CA LEU A 118 15.70 8.38 -0.39
C LEU A 118 16.99 8.54 -1.16
N ASP A 119 17.16 7.83 -2.26
CA ASP A 119 18.37 7.95 -3.07
C ASP A 119 18.46 9.29 -3.80
N GLU A 120 17.34 9.82 -4.26
CA GLU A 120 17.28 11.15 -4.89
C GLU A 120 17.56 12.25 -3.87
N ILE A 121 16.84 12.27 -2.74
CA ILE A 121 16.94 13.34 -1.75
C ILE A 121 18.25 13.36 -0.98
N LEU A 122 18.95 12.20 -0.86
CA LEU A 122 20.23 12.10 -0.17
C LEU A 122 21.45 12.22 -1.11
N SER A 123 21.29 12.03 -2.42
CA SER A 123 22.38 12.14 -3.40
C SER A 123 23.16 13.46 -3.38
N PRO A 124 22.53 14.63 -3.11
CA PRO A 124 23.28 15.89 -3.00
C PRO A 124 24.35 15.89 -1.90
N TYR A 125 24.17 15.09 -0.84
CA TYR A 125 24.95 15.10 0.38
C TYR A 125 26.06 14.04 0.45
N VAL A 126 26.22 13.22 -0.59
CA VAL A 126 27.21 12.11 -0.60
C VAL A 126 28.41 12.33 -1.53
N LYS A 127 28.51 13.47 -2.21
CA LYS A 127 29.45 13.72 -3.31
C LYS A 127 30.93 13.52 -2.96
N ILE A 128 31.30 13.75 -1.69
CA ILE A 128 32.69 13.68 -1.23
C ILE A 128 32.97 12.42 -0.37
N LEU A 129 31.95 11.58 -0.17
CA LEU A 129 32.06 10.39 0.66
C LEU A 129 32.47 9.18 -0.17
N THR A 130 33.24 8.28 0.43
CA THR A 130 33.50 6.95 -0.11
C THR A 130 32.26 6.06 0.01
N GLN A 131 32.18 5.01 -0.79
CA GLN A 131 31.05 4.08 -0.73
C GLN A 131 30.92 3.43 0.67
N ASP A 132 32.04 3.06 1.31
CA ASP A 132 32.03 2.45 2.65
C ASP A 132 31.47 3.42 3.73
N GLU A 133 31.78 4.71 3.60
CA GLU A 133 31.24 5.74 4.50
C GLU A 133 29.71 5.90 4.31
N ILE A 134 29.26 5.91 3.06
CA ILE A 134 27.82 5.95 2.72
C ILE A 134 27.13 4.70 3.27
N ASP A 135 27.67 3.52 3.00
CA ASP A 135 27.09 2.23 3.45
C ASP A 135 26.97 2.19 4.99
N SER A 136 27.99 2.63 5.70
CA SER A 136 27.98 2.66 7.17
C SER A 136 26.89 3.58 7.72
N ARG A 137 26.72 4.80 7.16
CA ARG A 137 25.72 5.78 7.59
C ARG A 137 24.31 5.31 7.24
N ILE A 138 24.08 4.87 6.00
CA ILE A 138 22.80 4.35 5.56
C ILE A 138 22.38 3.11 6.35
N LYS A 139 23.28 2.20 6.63
CA LYS A 139 22.98 1.00 7.45
C LYS A 139 22.56 1.37 8.87
N ARG A 140 23.21 2.37 9.51
CA ARG A 140 22.80 2.88 10.83
C ARG A 140 21.41 3.52 10.77
N PHE A 141 21.17 4.35 9.76
CA PHE A 141 19.87 4.98 9.52
C PHE A 141 18.77 3.95 9.29
N TRP A 142 19.01 2.93 8.44
CA TRP A 142 18.07 1.84 8.18
C TRP A 142 17.67 1.09 9.44
N ARG A 143 18.67 0.78 10.28
CA ARG A 143 18.42 0.15 11.59
C ARG A 143 17.64 1.07 12.52
N TYR A 144 17.95 2.37 12.53
CA TYR A 144 17.23 3.35 13.34
C TYR A 144 15.75 3.40 12.96
N LEU A 145 15.43 3.47 11.67
CA LEU A 145 14.04 3.52 11.21
C LEU A 145 13.21 2.35 11.76
N ASP A 146 13.66 1.12 11.59
CA ASP A 146 12.94 -0.08 12.08
C ASP A 146 12.82 -0.13 13.61
N ARG A 147 13.77 0.45 14.36
CA ARG A 147 13.79 0.36 15.82
C ARG A 147 13.04 1.49 16.50
N THR A 148 12.84 2.60 15.83
CA THR A 148 12.37 3.85 16.45
C THR A 148 10.99 4.25 15.98
N LEU A 149 10.70 4.09 14.67
CA LEU A 149 9.39 4.42 14.12
C LEU A 149 8.46 3.22 14.26
N PRO A 150 7.36 3.31 15.03
CA PRO A 150 6.47 2.17 15.29
C PRO A 150 5.45 1.90 14.17
N ASP A 151 5.56 2.56 13.02
CA ASP A 151 4.60 2.43 11.93
C ASP A 151 4.81 1.13 11.13
N ALA A 152 3.73 0.38 10.93
CA ALA A 152 3.72 -0.85 10.16
C ALA A 152 3.82 -0.61 8.64
N PHE A 153 3.45 0.57 8.17
CA PHE A 153 3.37 0.93 6.76
C PHE A 153 4.49 1.87 6.30
N MET A 154 5.50 2.06 7.14
CA MET A 154 6.68 2.84 6.84
C MET A 154 7.33 2.39 5.53
N HIS A 155 7.47 3.29 4.56
CA HIS A 155 7.79 2.96 3.19
C HIS A 155 8.74 3.96 2.55
N ALA A 156 9.85 3.47 2.02
CA ALA A 156 10.82 4.26 1.27
C ALA A 156 10.78 3.92 -0.23
N ASN A 157 11.08 4.90 -1.08
CA ASN A 157 11.29 4.69 -2.51
C ASN A 157 12.76 4.89 -2.88
N ILE A 158 13.23 4.19 -3.90
CA ILE A 158 14.55 4.30 -4.52
C ILE A 158 14.45 4.07 -6.03
N GLY A 159 15.49 4.41 -6.79
CA GLY A 159 15.51 4.29 -8.25
C GLY A 159 14.95 5.56 -8.93
N PRO A 160 14.86 5.60 -10.26
CA PRO A 160 15.34 4.58 -11.20
C PRO A 160 16.87 4.61 -11.44
N ALA A 161 17.54 5.69 -10.98
CA ALA A 161 18.96 5.89 -11.22
C ALA A 161 19.86 5.00 -10.34
N ASP A 162 21.03 4.65 -10.89
CA ASP A 162 22.08 3.98 -10.14
C ASP A 162 22.90 5.00 -9.37
N THR A 163 22.64 5.14 -8.10
CA THR A 163 23.38 6.06 -7.23
C THR A 163 24.11 5.31 -6.12
N PRO A 164 25.16 5.91 -5.52
CA PRO A 164 25.79 5.32 -4.33
C PRO A 164 24.82 5.03 -3.19
N VAL A 165 23.79 5.87 -3.03
CA VAL A 165 22.76 5.71 -1.99
C VAL A 165 21.81 4.55 -2.32
N THR A 166 21.37 4.40 -3.60
CA THR A 166 20.57 3.24 -4.05
C THR A 166 21.26 1.94 -3.69
N ARG A 167 22.57 1.84 -4.04
CA ARG A 167 23.39 0.64 -3.76
C ARG A 167 23.56 0.41 -2.25
N ALA A 168 23.74 1.47 -1.46
CA ALA A 168 23.86 1.37 0.00
C ALA A 168 22.57 0.89 0.65
N ILE A 169 21.40 1.41 0.24
CA ILE A 169 20.09 0.98 0.76
C ILE A 169 19.85 -0.50 0.44
N LEU A 170 20.07 -0.95 -0.79
CA LEU A 170 19.90 -2.35 -1.16
C LEU A 170 20.80 -3.28 -0.31
N ARG A 171 22.07 -2.90 -0.09
CA ARG A 171 22.98 -3.69 0.77
C ARG A 171 22.52 -3.72 2.22
N ALA A 172 22.11 -2.56 2.78
CA ALA A 172 21.62 -2.47 4.15
C ALA A 172 20.35 -3.32 4.34
N ASP A 173 19.43 -3.28 3.38
CA ASP A 173 18.19 -4.03 3.42
C ASP A 173 18.41 -5.55 3.36
N ALA A 174 19.26 -6.02 2.43
CA ALA A 174 19.64 -7.43 2.30
C ALA A 174 20.37 -7.97 3.53
N GLU A 175 21.23 -7.15 4.15
CA GLU A 175 22.00 -7.57 5.33
C GLU A 175 21.15 -7.58 6.60
N LEU A 176 20.34 -6.54 6.83
CA LEU A 176 19.59 -6.38 8.06
C LEU A 176 18.29 -7.19 8.07
N LYS A 177 17.70 -7.50 6.89
CA LYS A 177 16.46 -8.26 6.72
C LYS A 177 15.37 -7.81 7.70
N GLN A 178 15.15 -6.48 7.76
CA GLN A 178 14.22 -5.87 8.70
C GLN A 178 12.79 -5.89 8.17
N VAL A 179 11.82 -5.87 9.06
CA VAL A 179 10.40 -5.77 8.71
C VAL A 179 10.10 -4.41 8.08
N ALA A 180 10.60 -3.36 8.68
CA ALA A 180 10.44 -1.98 8.23
C ALA A 180 11.82 -1.30 8.03
N PRO A 181 11.92 -0.33 7.10
CA PRO A 181 10.92 0.12 6.16
C PRO A 181 10.58 -0.92 5.10
N ASN A 182 9.38 -0.85 4.55
CA ASN A 182 9.09 -1.45 3.26
C ASN A 182 9.77 -0.62 2.16
N LEU A 183 10.08 -1.23 1.02
CA LEU A 183 10.89 -0.62 -0.02
C LEU A 183 10.27 -0.80 -1.39
N THR A 184 10.19 0.30 -2.15
CA THR A 184 9.84 0.31 -3.57
C THR A 184 11.05 0.70 -4.40
N PHE A 185 11.32 -0.04 -5.45
CA PHE A 185 12.22 0.36 -6.52
C PHE A 185 11.39 0.88 -7.71
N ILE A 186 11.58 2.15 -8.07
CA ILE A 186 10.99 2.73 -9.28
C ILE A 186 11.85 2.29 -10.46
N TYR A 187 11.26 1.57 -11.40
CA TYR A 187 11.93 1.11 -12.61
C TYR A 187 11.59 2.03 -13.80
N ASP A 188 12.60 2.46 -14.53
CA ASP A 188 12.46 3.17 -15.80
C ASP A 188 13.42 2.51 -16.82
N PRO A 189 12.91 1.95 -17.93
CA PRO A 189 13.75 1.26 -18.91
C PRO A 189 14.81 2.16 -19.57
N ASP A 190 14.57 3.47 -19.62
CA ASP A 190 15.49 4.43 -20.22
C ASP A 190 16.59 4.91 -19.24
N VAL A 191 16.44 4.63 -17.94
CA VAL A 191 17.33 5.12 -16.88
C VAL A 191 18.00 3.99 -16.10
N THR A 192 17.27 2.90 -15.82
CA THR A 192 17.74 1.82 -14.94
C THR A 192 18.73 0.89 -15.63
N PRO A 193 20.01 0.84 -15.21
CA PRO A 193 20.97 -0.12 -15.76
C PRO A 193 20.60 -1.57 -15.42
N GLY A 194 20.91 -2.51 -16.33
CA GLY A 194 20.56 -3.92 -16.15
C GLY A 194 21.22 -4.57 -14.93
N ASP A 195 22.43 -4.16 -14.57
CA ASP A 195 23.13 -4.66 -13.38
C ASP A 195 22.53 -4.13 -12.07
N LEU A 196 21.95 -2.92 -12.08
CA LEU A 196 21.17 -2.41 -10.95
C LEU A 196 19.88 -3.23 -10.80
N LEU A 197 19.14 -3.47 -11.89
CA LEU A 197 17.92 -4.27 -11.83
C LEU A 197 18.20 -5.71 -11.36
N LEU A 198 19.33 -6.28 -11.77
CA LEU A 198 19.78 -7.58 -11.24
C LEU A 198 20.12 -7.52 -9.75
N SER A 199 20.68 -6.41 -9.26
CA SER A 199 20.93 -6.21 -7.82
C SER A 199 19.61 -6.11 -7.03
N VAL A 200 18.61 -5.44 -7.58
CA VAL A 200 17.24 -5.39 -7.05
C VAL A 200 16.63 -6.80 -6.96
N ALA A 201 16.75 -7.60 -8.03
CA ALA A 201 16.27 -8.98 -8.04
C ALA A 201 16.99 -9.87 -7.02
N LYS A 202 18.28 -9.71 -6.82
CA LYS A 202 19.03 -10.39 -5.74
C LYS A 202 18.49 -10.02 -4.37
N ASN A 203 18.19 -8.75 -4.14
CA ASN A 203 17.60 -8.30 -2.87
C ASN A 203 16.22 -8.93 -2.65
N ILE A 204 15.37 -9.02 -3.68
CA ILE A 204 14.08 -9.73 -3.60
C ILE A 204 14.31 -11.20 -3.20
N CYS A 205 15.29 -11.87 -3.77
CA CYS A 205 15.62 -13.25 -3.41
C CYS A 205 16.01 -13.40 -1.93
N GLU A 206 16.70 -12.41 -1.36
CA GLU A 206 17.20 -12.44 0.02
C GLU A 206 16.17 -12.08 1.09
N CYS A 207 15.25 -11.12 0.80
CA CYS A 207 14.36 -10.58 1.81
C CYS A 207 12.96 -10.21 1.31
N SER A 208 12.56 -10.66 0.10
CA SER A 208 11.25 -10.35 -0.50
C SER A 208 10.98 -8.85 -0.67
N LYS A 209 12.04 -8.05 -0.74
CA LYS A 209 12.05 -6.59 -0.98
C LYS A 209 13.15 -6.22 -1.99
N PRO A 210 13.02 -5.09 -2.68
CA PRO A 210 11.86 -4.20 -2.81
C PRO A 210 10.73 -4.84 -3.62
N HIS A 211 9.54 -4.22 -3.65
CA HIS A 211 8.67 -4.40 -4.80
C HIS A 211 9.13 -3.45 -5.92
N ILE A 212 8.75 -3.74 -7.17
CA ILE A 212 9.17 -2.93 -8.32
C ILE A 212 7.95 -2.25 -8.92
N SER A 213 8.02 -0.92 -9.05
CA SER A 213 6.98 -0.08 -9.65
C SER A 213 7.42 0.42 -11.01
N ASN A 214 6.53 0.34 -12.00
CA ASN A 214 6.78 0.81 -13.38
C ASN A 214 6.69 2.34 -13.43
N GLY A 215 7.82 3.04 -13.41
CA GLY A 215 7.92 4.50 -13.40
C GLY A 215 7.18 5.16 -14.56
N PRO A 216 7.43 4.80 -15.84
CA PRO A 216 6.69 5.33 -16.98
C PRO A 216 5.16 5.28 -16.89
N VAL A 217 4.59 4.28 -16.19
CA VAL A 217 3.14 4.19 -15.98
C VAL A 217 2.69 5.24 -14.96
N ASN A 218 3.44 5.41 -13.86
CA ASN A 218 3.16 6.43 -12.86
C ASN A 218 3.34 7.84 -13.43
N ASP A 219 4.38 8.09 -14.22
CA ASP A 219 4.66 9.38 -14.84
C ASP A 219 3.56 9.86 -15.82
N ARG A 220 2.73 8.94 -16.34
CA ARG A 220 1.54 9.29 -17.13
C ARG A 220 0.36 9.75 -16.29
N ILE A 221 0.30 9.32 -15.03
CA ILE A 221 -0.78 9.66 -14.09
C ILE A 221 -0.41 10.93 -13.31
N PHE A 222 0.84 11.00 -12.85
CA PHE A 222 1.38 12.09 -12.06
C PHE A 222 2.40 12.88 -12.86
N THR A 223 2.74 14.08 -12.40
CA THR A 223 3.93 14.77 -12.93
C THR A 223 5.18 13.94 -12.64
N LYS A 224 6.05 13.74 -13.63
CA LYS A 224 7.27 12.92 -13.51
C LYS A 224 8.07 13.27 -12.26
N GLY A 225 8.39 12.24 -11.47
CA GLY A 225 9.13 12.40 -10.21
C GLY A 225 8.38 13.13 -9.09
N ARG A 226 7.09 13.47 -9.27
CA ARG A 226 6.29 14.20 -8.26
C ARG A 226 5.21 13.33 -7.64
N TYR A 227 5.52 12.06 -7.40
CA TYR A 227 4.68 11.09 -6.69
C TYR A 227 5.53 10.24 -5.75
N GLY A 228 4.87 9.55 -4.83
CA GLY A 228 5.46 8.51 -4.00
C GLY A 228 4.60 7.25 -4.02
N VAL A 229 5.24 6.10 -3.90
CA VAL A 229 4.57 4.81 -3.69
C VAL A 229 4.68 4.45 -2.22
N VAL A 230 3.55 4.30 -1.54
CA VAL A 230 3.50 4.20 -0.08
C VAL A 230 2.62 3.05 0.39
N SER A 231 2.87 2.56 1.59
CA SER A 231 2.04 1.58 2.29
C SER A 231 1.76 0.35 1.40
N CYS A 232 0.48 0.11 1.07
CA CYS A 232 0.04 -0.98 0.20
C CYS A 232 0.16 -0.63 -1.31
N TYR A 233 1.29 -0.04 -1.73
CA TYR A 233 1.57 0.39 -3.13
C TYR A 233 0.63 1.47 -3.65
N ASN A 234 0.22 2.38 -2.76
CA ASN A 234 -0.54 3.54 -3.17
C ASN A 234 0.39 4.53 -3.86
N SER A 235 0.14 4.82 -5.13
CA SER A 235 0.82 5.93 -5.79
C SER A 235 0.01 7.19 -5.57
N LEU A 236 0.65 8.19 -4.98
CA LEU A 236 0.02 9.42 -4.52
C LEU A 236 0.89 10.64 -4.86
N PRO A 237 0.31 11.83 -5.04
CA PRO A 237 1.07 13.04 -5.34
C PRO A 237 2.05 13.40 -4.21
N LEU A 238 3.30 13.72 -4.57
CA LEU A 238 4.27 14.31 -3.66
C LEU A 238 3.85 15.73 -3.26
N ALA A 239 4.22 16.18 -2.08
CA ALA A 239 3.70 17.38 -1.41
C ALA A 239 2.17 17.35 -1.26
N GLY A 240 1.62 16.17 -0.99
CA GLY A 240 0.20 15.90 -0.83
C GLY A 240 -0.01 14.58 -0.11
N GLY A 241 -0.84 13.71 -0.68
CA GLY A 241 -1.08 12.40 -0.09
C GLY A 241 -2.44 11.79 -0.43
N GLY A 242 -2.96 10.97 0.49
CA GLY A 242 -4.31 10.41 0.42
C GLY A 242 -5.17 10.94 1.55
N SER A 243 -6.32 11.52 1.24
CA SER A 243 -7.23 12.08 2.26
C SER A 243 -7.96 10.97 3.04
N THR A 244 -8.58 10.04 2.33
CA THR A 244 -9.34 8.92 2.93
C THR A 244 -9.38 7.72 1.98
N LEU A 245 -9.69 6.53 2.50
CA LEU A 245 -9.95 5.33 1.71
C LEU A 245 -11.26 4.66 2.18
N VAL A 246 -12.22 4.59 1.30
CA VAL A 246 -13.48 3.85 1.48
C VAL A 246 -13.56 2.75 0.43
N ARG A 247 -14.11 1.56 0.75
CA ARG A 247 -14.04 0.39 -0.12
C ARG A 247 -15.40 -0.26 -0.36
N LEU A 248 -15.65 -0.69 -1.61
CA LEU A 248 -16.76 -1.57 -1.97
C LEU A 248 -16.42 -3.03 -1.64
N ASN A 249 -17.35 -3.73 -1.03
CA ASN A 249 -17.36 -5.18 -0.91
C ASN A 249 -18.03 -5.78 -2.16
N LEU A 250 -17.25 -6.03 -3.21
CA LEU A 250 -17.79 -6.52 -4.48
C LEU A 250 -18.47 -7.88 -4.36
N LYS A 251 -17.98 -8.77 -3.44
CA LYS A 251 -18.61 -10.04 -3.15
C LYS A 251 -20.06 -9.86 -2.67
N ALA A 252 -20.24 -9.06 -1.61
CA ALA A 252 -21.57 -8.80 -1.05
C ALA A 252 -22.53 -8.18 -2.09
N ILE A 253 -22.01 -7.23 -2.89
CA ILE A 253 -22.77 -6.59 -3.97
C ILE A 253 -23.19 -7.61 -5.04
N ALA A 254 -22.29 -8.51 -5.45
CA ALA A 254 -22.60 -9.57 -6.42
C ALA A 254 -23.60 -10.59 -5.86
N GLU A 255 -23.47 -10.97 -4.58
CA GLU A 255 -24.45 -11.85 -3.91
C GLU A 255 -25.83 -11.23 -3.82
N HIS A 256 -25.92 -9.92 -3.54
CA HIS A 256 -27.17 -9.16 -3.48
C HIS A 256 -27.84 -8.97 -4.87
N SER A 257 -27.08 -9.01 -5.95
CA SER A 257 -27.59 -8.83 -7.32
C SER A 257 -28.39 -10.06 -7.80
N ARG A 258 -29.42 -9.87 -8.61
CA ARG A 258 -30.27 -10.96 -9.14
C ARG A 258 -29.57 -11.72 -10.27
N SER A 259 -28.78 -11.02 -11.08
CA SER A 259 -28.09 -11.54 -12.26
C SER A 259 -26.88 -10.68 -12.57
N PRO A 260 -25.97 -11.08 -13.48
CA PRO A 260 -24.91 -10.21 -13.96
C PRO A 260 -25.43 -8.89 -14.57
N GLU A 261 -26.53 -8.92 -15.31
CA GLU A 261 -27.16 -7.72 -15.86
C GLU A 261 -27.58 -6.75 -14.72
N ASP A 262 -28.29 -7.26 -13.72
CA ASP A 262 -28.71 -6.48 -12.54
C ASP A 262 -27.52 -5.93 -11.75
N PHE A 263 -26.43 -6.69 -11.67
CA PHE A 263 -25.18 -6.22 -11.05
C PHE A 263 -24.64 -4.98 -11.75
N PHE A 264 -24.46 -5.05 -13.07
CA PHE A 264 -23.84 -3.97 -13.84
C PHE A 264 -24.73 -2.75 -14.03
N THR A 265 -26.05 -2.94 -14.13
CA THR A 265 -26.96 -1.84 -14.47
C THR A 265 -27.61 -1.16 -13.26
N ARG A 266 -27.73 -1.85 -12.14
CA ARG A 266 -28.43 -1.34 -10.95
C ARG A 266 -27.59 -1.38 -9.69
N THR A 267 -27.10 -2.57 -9.30
CA THR A 267 -26.57 -2.77 -7.94
C THR A 267 -25.20 -2.11 -7.78
N LEU A 268 -24.26 -2.37 -8.67
CA LEU A 268 -22.93 -1.76 -8.62
C LEU A 268 -22.98 -0.23 -8.73
N PRO A 269 -23.68 0.38 -9.71
CA PRO A 269 -23.81 1.84 -9.76
C PRO A 269 -24.45 2.45 -8.51
N HIS A 270 -25.43 1.79 -7.90
CA HIS A 270 -26.05 2.25 -6.65
C HIS A 270 -25.01 2.36 -5.53
N TYR A 271 -24.24 1.31 -5.25
CA TYR A 271 -23.25 1.34 -4.17
C TYR A 271 -22.05 2.24 -4.49
N CYS A 272 -21.67 2.42 -5.76
CA CYS A 272 -20.69 3.42 -6.16
C CYS A 272 -21.12 4.84 -5.75
N GLN A 273 -22.39 5.20 -5.93
CA GLN A 273 -22.93 6.51 -5.50
C GLN A 273 -22.89 6.66 -3.98
N GLN A 274 -23.22 5.61 -3.22
CA GLN A 274 -23.14 5.65 -1.77
C GLN A 274 -21.70 5.80 -1.28
N GLN A 275 -20.75 5.14 -1.92
CA GLN A 275 -19.33 5.27 -1.58
C GLN A 275 -18.81 6.69 -1.80
N ILE A 276 -19.17 7.34 -2.89
CA ILE A 276 -18.82 8.76 -3.14
C ILE A 276 -19.43 9.68 -2.08
N ALA A 277 -20.67 9.43 -1.66
CA ALA A 277 -21.31 10.22 -0.59
C ALA A 277 -20.53 10.10 0.72
N ILE A 278 -20.04 8.89 1.07
CA ILE A 278 -19.22 8.68 2.27
C ILE A 278 -17.86 9.37 2.11
N ILE A 279 -17.20 9.23 0.96
CA ILE A 279 -15.93 9.90 0.66
C ILE A 279 -16.08 11.43 0.84
N ASN A 280 -17.10 12.03 0.25
CA ASN A 280 -17.34 13.46 0.35
C ASN A 280 -17.57 13.90 1.81
N ALA A 281 -18.40 13.20 2.56
CA ALA A 281 -18.66 13.54 3.96
C ALA A 281 -17.39 13.47 4.84
N ARG A 282 -16.53 12.46 4.61
CA ARG A 282 -15.24 12.33 5.32
C ARG A 282 -14.25 13.42 4.90
N CYS A 283 -14.20 13.75 3.62
CA CYS A 283 -13.36 14.84 3.14
C CYS A 283 -13.87 16.21 3.62
N ASP A 284 -15.18 16.48 3.58
CA ASP A 284 -15.75 17.71 4.13
C ASP A 284 -15.38 17.89 5.61
N PHE A 285 -15.43 16.82 6.41
CA PHE A 285 -15.00 16.87 7.81
C PHE A 285 -13.50 17.20 7.92
N LEU A 286 -12.65 16.49 7.16
CA LEU A 286 -11.19 16.69 7.19
C LEU A 286 -10.79 18.12 6.78
N TYR A 287 -11.39 18.63 5.70
CA TYR A 287 -11.01 19.93 5.14
C TYR A 287 -11.64 21.13 5.83
N GLU A 288 -12.87 20.99 6.36
CA GLU A 288 -13.65 22.13 6.81
C GLU A 288 -13.85 22.16 8.34
N GLN A 289 -13.67 21.03 9.03
CA GLN A 289 -14.00 20.93 10.46
C GLN A 289 -12.83 20.48 11.33
N SER A 290 -11.93 19.65 10.82
CA SER A 290 -10.81 19.10 11.61
C SER A 290 -9.75 20.14 11.96
N GLY A 291 -9.62 21.21 11.17
CA GLY A 291 -8.55 22.21 11.28
C GLY A 291 -7.17 21.69 10.85
N PHE A 292 -7.09 20.51 10.26
CA PHE A 292 -5.79 19.90 9.91
C PHE A 292 -4.98 20.80 8.97
N PHE A 293 -5.57 21.20 7.84
CA PHE A 293 -4.85 22.01 6.84
C PHE A 293 -4.58 23.44 7.30
N GLU A 294 -5.40 24.00 8.19
CA GLU A 294 -5.20 25.33 8.75
C GLU A 294 -4.08 25.38 9.79
N ASN A 295 -3.96 24.32 10.60
CA ASN A 295 -3.08 24.28 11.75
C ASN A 295 -1.73 23.60 11.47
N SER A 296 -1.62 22.80 10.41
CA SER A 296 -0.41 22.07 10.09
C SER A 296 0.75 22.99 9.68
N PHE A 297 1.88 22.90 10.37
CA PHE A 297 3.11 23.60 9.97
C PHE A 297 3.62 23.11 8.62
N LEU A 298 3.35 21.85 8.24
CA LEU A 298 3.71 21.30 6.93
C LEU A 298 3.06 22.09 5.79
N VAL A 299 1.82 22.55 5.98
CA VAL A 299 1.13 23.43 5.01
C VAL A 299 1.73 24.82 5.04
N LYS A 300 1.92 25.40 6.23
CA LYS A 300 2.43 26.76 6.40
C LYS A 300 3.84 26.93 5.79
N GLU A 301 4.67 25.91 5.88
CA GLU A 301 6.01 25.88 5.28
C GLU A 301 6.01 25.37 3.82
N GLY A 302 4.83 25.00 3.30
CA GLY A 302 4.65 24.52 1.92
C GLY A 302 5.34 23.19 1.65
N LEU A 303 5.47 22.35 2.68
CA LEU A 303 5.93 20.97 2.54
C LEU A 303 4.82 20.04 2.05
N ILE A 304 3.56 20.42 2.28
CA ILE A 304 2.37 19.82 1.69
C ILE A 304 1.40 20.91 1.22
N ASP A 305 0.51 20.53 0.29
CA ASP A 305 -0.54 21.37 -0.29
C ASP A 305 -1.87 20.63 -0.17
N ALA A 306 -2.89 21.28 0.41
CA ALA A 306 -4.22 20.71 0.60
C ALA A 306 -4.87 20.21 -0.71
N ASP A 307 -4.63 20.91 -1.82
CA ASP A 307 -5.18 20.58 -3.13
C ASP A 307 -4.48 19.35 -3.80
N ARG A 308 -3.46 18.79 -3.16
CA ARG A 308 -2.71 17.63 -3.67
C ARG A 308 -3.04 16.31 -2.95
N PHE A 309 -4.10 16.28 -2.16
CA PHE A 309 -4.55 15.03 -1.52
C PHE A 309 -5.61 14.32 -2.36
N VAL A 310 -5.53 12.99 -2.39
CA VAL A 310 -6.40 12.14 -3.21
C VAL A 310 -7.38 11.38 -2.32
N PRO A 311 -8.70 11.54 -2.50
CA PRO A 311 -9.67 10.60 -1.97
C PRO A 311 -9.56 9.27 -2.74
N MET A 312 -9.35 8.15 -2.04
CA MET A 312 -9.20 6.86 -2.68
C MET A 312 -10.53 6.11 -2.70
N PHE A 313 -10.97 5.77 -3.90
CA PHE A 313 -12.15 4.95 -4.15
C PHE A 313 -11.72 3.47 -4.21
N GLY A 314 -11.86 2.77 -3.10
CA GLY A 314 -11.36 1.41 -2.94
C GLY A 314 -12.38 0.34 -3.33
N MET A 315 -11.88 -0.88 -3.55
CA MET A 315 -12.68 -2.08 -3.69
C MET A 315 -11.90 -3.33 -3.25
N TYR A 316 -12.61 -4.39 -2.89
CA TYR A 316 -12.06 -5.71 -2.59
C TYR A 316 -13.05 -6.82 -2.95
N GLY A 317 -12.58 -8.07 -3.00
CA GLY A 317 -13.43 -9.22 -3.28
C GLY A 317 -13.81 -9.35 -4.75
N LEU A 318 -12.99 -8.89 -5.70
CA LEU A 318 -13.25 -9.02 -7.14
C LEU A 318 -13.38 -10.49 -7.56
N ALA A 319 -12.45 -11.33 -7.09
CA ALA A 319 -12.43 -12.74 -7.45
C ALA A 319 -13.73 -13.46 -7.04
N GLU A 320 -14.18 -13.23 -5.82
CA GLU A 320 -15.42 -13.79 -5.29
C GLU A 320 -16.64 -13.25 -6.04
N ALA A 321 -16.67 -11.93 -6.31
CA ALA A 321 -17.74 -11.33 -7.09
C ALA A 321 -17.87 -11.95 -8.48
N VAL A 322 -16.75 -12.10 -9.21
CA VAL A 322 -16.72 -12.76 -10.52
C VAL A 322 -17.23 -14.18 -10.43
N ASN A 323 -16.79 -14.96 -9.44
CA ASN A 323 -17.21 -16.35 -9.27
C ASN A 323 -18.73 -16.44 -8.99
N VAL A 324 -19.29 -15.54 -8.17
CA VAL A 324 -20.74 -15.46 -7.94
C VAL A 324 -21.49 -15.10 -9.24
N LEU A 325 -20.99 -14.12 -9.99
CA LEU A 325 -21.63 -13.71 -11.26
C LEU A 325 -21.55 -14.81 -12.32
N CYS A 326 -20.44 -15.55 -12.41
CA CYS A 326 -20.32 -16.73 -13.28
C CYS A 326 -21.37 -17.78 -12.93
N GLN A 327 -21.55 -18.10 -11.64
CA GLN A 327 -22.57 -19.03 -11.19
C GLN A 327 -23.98 -18.58 -11.60
N LYS A 328 -24.30 -17.30 -11.40
CA LYS A 328 -25.61 -16.72 -11.78
C LYS A 328 -25.84 -16.71 -13.31
N ALA A 329 -24.77 -16.66 -14.10
CA ALA A 329 -24.82 -16.69 -15.56
C ALA A 329 -24.75 -18.11 -16.14
N GLY A 330 -24.57 -19.16 -15.34
CA GLY A 330 -24.34 -20.52 -15.83
C GLY A 330 -22.99 -20.71 -16.54
N ILE A 331 -22.02 -19.83 -16.28
CA ILE A 331 -20.65 -19.91 -16.83
C ILE A 331 -19.85 -20.90 -15.99
N THR A 332 -19.35 -21.96 -16.63
CA THR A 332 -18.43 -22.91 -16.00
C THR A 332 -17.01 -22.36 -16.05
N GLY A 333 -16.55 -21.79 -14.94
CA GLY A 333 -15.21 -21.21 -14.86
C GLY A 333 -15.03 -20.35 -13.62
N ARG A 334 -13.78 -19.95 -13.37
CA ARG A 334 -13.41 -19.12 -12.23
C ARG A 334 -12.45 -18.02 -12.66
N TYR A 335 -12.47 -16.91 -11.91
CA TYR A 335 -11.50 -15.82 -12.07
C TYR A 335 -10.07 -16.35 -11.99
N GLY A 336 -9.23 -15.93 -12.93
CA GLY A 336 -7.84 -16.37 -13.08
C GLY A 336 -7.65 -17.65 -13.90
N LYS A 337 -8.71 -18.44 -14.15
CA LYS A 337 -8.60 -19.74 -14.82
C LYS A 337 -9.45 -19.87 -16.09
N ASN A 338 -10.33 -18.94 -16.33
CA ASN A 338 -11.26 -18.98 -17.46
C ASN A 338 -11.38 -17.59 -18.09
N GLU A 339 -11.28 -17.53 -19.42
CA GLU A 339 -11.29 -16.29 -20.17
C GLU A 339 -12.60 -15.49 -19.98
N GLN A 340 -13.75 -16.15 -19.97
CA GLN A 340 -15.05 -15.49 -19.76
C GLN A 340 -15.16 -14.92 -18.35
N ALA A 341 -14.64 -15.64 -17.33
CA ALA A 341 -14.58 -15.14 -15.96
C ALA A 341 -13.63 -13.95 -15.85
N ASN A 342 -12.45 -14.01 -16.48
CA ASN A 342 -11.50 -12.90 -16.50
C ASN A 342 -12.11 -11.66 -17.20
N ALA A 343 -12.84 -11.84 -18.29
CA ALA A 343 -13.54 -10.76 -18.98
C ALA A 343 -14.61 -10.09 -18.09
N LEU A 344 -15.35 -10.86 -17.27
CA LEU A 344 -16.27 -10.29 -16.29
C LEU A 344 -15.54 -9.44 -15.24
N GLY A 345 -14.43 -9.94 -14.70
CA GLY A 345 -13.60 -9.20 -13.74
C GLY A 345 -13.06 -7.91 -14.33
N TYR A 346 -12.58 -7.98 -15.57
CA TYR A 346 -12.10 -6.81 -16.29
C TYR A 346 -13.22 -5.77 -16.51
N ARG A 347 -14.40 -6.20 -16.94
CA ARG A 347 -15.58 -5.32 -17.10
C ARG A 347 -15.96 -4.60 -15.80
N ILE A 348 -15.84 -5.26 -14.62
CA ILE A 348 -16.05 -4.61 -13.33
C ILE A 348 -15.04 -3.47 -13.14
N SER A 349 -13.75 -3.74 -13.38
CA SER A 349 -12.71 -2.71 -13.24
C SER A 349 -12.89 -1.54 -14.20
N GLU A 350 -13.28 -1.79 -15.45
CA GLU A 350 -13.61 -0.74 -16.44
C GLU A 350 -14.78 0.12 -15.97
N GLN A 351 -15.86 -0.48 -15.48
CA GLN A 351 -17.04 0.26 -15.03
C GLN A 351 -16.73 1.12 -13.79
N LEU A 352 -15.96 0.58 -12.85
CA LEU A 352 -15.50 1.35 -11.66
C LEU A 352 -14.61 2.52 -12.09
N ALA A 353 -13.66 2.31 -12.99
CA ALA A 353 -12.81 3.36 -13.52
C ALA A 353 -13.62 4.46 -14.22
N ALA A 354 -14.53 4.07 -15.11
CA ALA A 354 -15.41 5.01 -15.80
C ALA A 354 -16.30 5.79 -14.82
N PHE A 355 -16.81 5.14 -13.77
CA PHE A 355 -17.60 5.81 -12.75
C PHE A 355 -16.78 6.87 -12.01
N VAL A 356 -15.57 6.52 -11.54
CA VAL A 356 -14.69 7.44 -10.79
C VAL A 356 -14.24 8.61 -11.68
N GLU A 357 -13.91 8.36 -12.94
CA GLU A 357 -13.50 9.40 -13.89
C GLU A 357 -14.62 10.42 -14.17
N ASN A 358 -15.87 9.97 -14.23
CA ASN A 358 -17.01 10.82 -14.54
C ASN A 358 -17.71 11.40 -13.30
N THR A 359 -17.24 11.10 -12.08
CA THR A 359 -17.87 11.56 -10.84
C THR A 359 -16.93 12.50 -10.11
N PRO A 360 -17.16 13.83 -10.15
CA PRO A 360 -16.34 14.79 -9.45
C PRO A 360 -16.54 14.69 -7.92
N VAL A 361 -15.49 15.01 -7.16
CA VAL A 361 -15.52 15.18 -5.72
C VAL A 361 -15.23 16.64 -5.36
N LYS A 362 -15.75 17.10 -4.22
CA LYS A 362 -15.57 18.49 -3.79
C LYS A 362 -14.12 18.78 -3.42
N HIS A 363 -13.53 17.93 -2.58
CA HIS A 363 -12.15 18.02 -2.12
C HIS A 363 -11.32 16.91 -2.74
N GLY A 364 -10.16 17.25 -3.26
CA GLY A 364 -9.22 16.28 -3.80
C GLY A 364 -8.47 16.78 -5.03
N TRP A 365 -7.33 16.17 -5.27
CA TRP A 365 -6.47 16.49 -6.41
C TRP A 365 -7.25 16.37 -7.73
N GLN A 366 -7.24 17.46 -8.53
CA GLN A 366 -8.00 17.57 -9.76
C GLN A 366 -9.52 17.36 -9.60
N HIS A 367 -10.08 17.54 -8.41
CA HIS A 367 -11.49 17.28 -8.08
C HIS A 367 -11.97 15.86 -8.43
N ARG A 368 -11.08 14.87 -8.29
CA ARG A 368 -11.36 13.46 -8.59
C ARG A 368 -10.93 12.54 -7.47
N ALA A 369 -11.71 11.51 -7.25
CA ALA A 369 -11.23 10.35 -6.52
C ALA A 369 -10.31 9.50 -7.43
N MET A 370 -9.49 8.64 -6.86
CA MET A 370 -8.68 7.67 -7.61
C MET A 370 -9.06 6.24 -7.21
N LEU A 371 -9.26 5.40 -8.22
CA LEU A 371 -9.58 3.99 -8.01
C LEU A 371 -8.40 3.25 -7.37
N HIS A 372 -8.70 2.41 -6.36
CA HIS A 372 -7.74 1.64 -5.57
C HIS A 372 -8.18 0.18 -5.40
N ALA A 373 -7.27 -0.78 -5.64
CA ALA A 373 -7.55 -2.22 -5.56
C ALA A 373 -6.58 -2.96 -4.63
N GLN A 374 -6.06 -2.28 -3.62
CA GLN A 374 -4.99 -2.83 -2.80
C GLN A 374 -5.34 -2.76 -1.32
N SER A 375 -5.78 -3.85 -0.76
CA SER A 375 -6.01 -4.00 0.66
C SER A 375 -6.14 -5.46 1.05
N GLY A 376 -5.81 -5.75 2.28
CA GLY A 376 -5.96 -7.03 2.93
C GLY A 376 -5.87 -6.73 4.41
N ILE A 377 -7.03 -6.56 5.05
CA ILE A 377 -7.13 -6.26 6.48
C ILE A 377 -7.96 -7.35 7.17
N SER A 378 -7.97 -7.32 8.48
CA SER A 378 -8.66 -8.32 9.31
C SER A 378 -10.15 -8.47 8.97
N SER A 379 -10.83 -7.38 8.60
CA SER A 379 -12.24 -7.41 8.21
C SER A 379 -12.53 -8.04 6.84
N ASP A 380 -11.50 -8.33 6.03
CA ASP A 380 -11.66 -8.91 4.68
C ASP A 380 -11.87 -10.45 4.71
N SER A 381 -12.45 -10.97 5.78
CA SER A 381 -12.66 -12.41 5.97
C SER A 381 -13.47 -13.03 4.82
N GLY A 382 -12.94 -14.11 4.24
CA GLY A 382 -13.57 -14.83 3.14
C GLY A 382 -13.61 -14.07 1.82
N THR A 383 -12.73 -13.07 1.66
CA THR A 383 -12.57 -12.29 0.42
C THR A 383 -11.10 -12.14 0.06
N THR A 384 -10.84 -12.03 -1.23
CA THR A 384 -9.49 -11.76 -1.76
C THR A 384 -9.24 -10.26 -1.81
N PRO A 385 -8.06 -9.77 -1.38
CA PRO A 385 -7.73 -8.35 -1.46
C PRO A 385 -7.77 -7.82 -2.90
N GLY A 386 -8.41 -6.68 -3.11
CA GLY A 386 -8.43 -5.96 -4.38
C GLY A 386 -8.83 -6.81 -5.57
N ALA A 387 -8.02 -6.81 -6.62
CA ALA A 387 -8.21 -7.58 -7.86
C ALA A 387 -7.32 -8.84 -7.93
N ARG A 388 -6.74 -9.28 -6.82
CA ARG A 388 -5.85 -10.46 -6.77
C ARG A 388 -6.58 -11.76 -7.07
N LEU A 389 -5.80 -12.76 -7.47
CA LEU A 389 -6.30 -14.13 -7.53
C LEU A 389 -6.33 -14.76 -6.13
N PRO A 390 -7.35 -15.58 -5.82
CA PRO A 390 -7.45 -16.26 -4.53
C PRO A 390 -6.23 -17.13 -4.27
N TYR A 391 -5.71 -17.05 -3.05
CA TYR A 391 -4.56 -17.84 -2.62
C TYR A 391 -4.89 -19.32 -2.59
N GLY A 392 -4.02 -20.15 -3.17
CA GLY A 392 -4.20 -21.59 -3.32
C GLY A 392 -5.07 -22.00 -4.52
N ASP A 393 -5.62 -21.06 -5.26
CA ASP A 393 -6.41 -21.30 -6.47
C ASP A 393 -5.81 -20.66 -7.75
N GLU A 394 -4.54 -20.31 -7.70
CA GLU A 394 -3.87 -19.63 -8.80
C GLU A 394 -3.53 -20.61 -9.95
N PRO A 395 -3.54 -20.13 -11.23
CA PRO A 395 -2.97 -20.84 -12.37
C PRO A 395 -1.42 -20.82 -12.31
N ASP A 396 -0.74 -21.28 -13.36
CA ASP A 396 0.70 -21.07 -13.48
C ASP A 396 1.08 -19.58 -13.43
N PRO A 397 2.34 -19.22 -13.07
CA PRO A 397 2.74 -17.83 -12.83
C PRO A 397 2.46 -16.89 -14.01
N ILE A 398 2.59 -17.38 -15.23
CA ILE A 398 2.39 -16.57 -16.45
C ILE A 398 0.91 -16.32 -16.70
N SER A 399 0.11 -17.37 -16.65
CA SER A 399 -1.36 -17.24 -16.75
C SER A 399 -1.93 -16.35 -15.66
N HIS A 400 -1.34 -16.43 -14.44
CA HIS A 400 -1.67 -15.53 -13.34
C HIS A 400 -1.41 -14.07 -13.70
N LEU A 401 -0.20 -13.75 -14.14
CA LEU A 401 0.17 -12.37 -14.50
C LEU A 401 -0.70 -11.85 -15.66
N LEU A 402 -0.94 -12.66 -16.68
CA LEU A 402 -1.81 -12.30 -17.81
C LEU A 402 -3.26 -12.05 -17.38
N ALA A 403 -3.77 -12.76 -16.39
CA ALA A 403 -5.12 -12.55 -15.89
C ALA A 403 -5.26 -11.22 -15.10
N VAL A 404 -4.23 -10.80 -14.33
CA VAL A 404 -4.29 -9.59 -13.50
C VAL A 404 -3.77 -8.34 -14.21
N ALA A 405 -2.85 -8.46 -15.15
CA ALA A 405 -2.23 -7.32 -15.83
C ALA A 405 -3.21 -6.33 -16.48
N PRO A 406 -4.30 -6.75 -17.17
CA PRO A 406 -5.24 -5.82 -17.76
C PRO A 406 -5.92 -4.87 -16.78
N HIS A 407 -6.03 -5.26 -15.51
CA HIS A 407 -6.65 -4.43 -14.46
C HIS A 407 -5.78 -3.23 -14.08
N HIS A 408 -4.45 -3.36 -14.14
CA HIS A 408 -3.51 -2.38 -13.58
C HIS A 408 -3.67 -0.96 -14.12
N LYS A 409 -4.08 -0.79 -15.38
CA LYS A 409 -4.30 0.53 -15.99
C LYS A 409 -5.46 1.32 -15.38
N HIS A 410 -6.38 0.65 -14.69
CA HIS A 410 -7.58 1.27 -14.13
C HIS A 410 -7.42 1.81 -12.73
N TYR A 411 -6.43 1.33 -11.98
CA TYR A 411 -6.27 1.62 -10.55
C TYR A 411 -5.16 2.64 -10.32
N ALA A 412 -5.47 3.91 -10.58
CA ALA A 412 -4.50 5.00 -10.54
C ALA A 412 -3.80 5.19 -9.19
N SER A 413 -4.51 4.98 -8.07
CA SER A 413 -3.92 5.11 -6.73
C SER A 413 -3.41 3.80 -6.11
N GLY A 414 -3.37 2.70 -6.85
CA GLY A 414 -2.70 1.48 -6.40
C GLY A 414 -3.42 0.19 -6.70
N ILE A 415 -2.65 -0.76 -7.18
CA ILE A 415 -3.03 -2.16 -7.40
C ILE A 415 -1.76 -3.00 -7.37
N SER A 416 -1.81 -4.18 -6.79
CA SER A 416 -0.78 -5.19 -7.00
C SER A 416 -1.31 -6.61 -6.78
N ASP A 417 -0.51 -7.58 -7.16
CA ASP A 417 -0.62 -8.95 -6.68
C ASP A 417 0.73 -9.39 -6.10
N ILE A 418 0.75 -10.46 -5.33
CA ILE A 418 1.95 -10.98 -4.69
C ILE A 418 2.19 -12.40 -5.22
N LEU A 419 3.23 -12.57 -5.99
CA LEU A 419 3.69 -13.91 -6.38
C LEU A 419 4.42 -14.58 -5.23
N THR A 420 4.39 -15.90 -5.17
CA THR A 420 5.26 -16.69 -4.30
C THR A 420 6.16 -17.55 -5.20
N LEU A 421 7.44 -17.23 -5.23
CA LEU A 421 8.44 -17.93 -6.02
C LEU A 421 9.11 -19.02 -5.19
N GLU A 422 9.52 -20.09 -5.85
CA GLU A 422 10.27 -21.17 -5.23
C GLU A 422 11.69 -20.72 -4.85
N GLU A 423 12.28 -21.35 -3.85
CA GLU A 423 13.60 -20.98 -3.32
C GLU A 423 14.73 -21.08 -4.37
N THR A 424 14.57 -21.89 -5.41
CA THR A 424 15.56 -22.03 -6.50
C THR A 424 15.86 -20.74 -7.24
N VAL A 425 14.96 -19.72 -7.19
CA VAL A 425 15.22 -18.39 -7.79
C VAL A 425 16.43 -17.69 -7.16
N LYS A 426 16.80 -18.03 -5.91
CA LYS A 426 18.02 -17.53 -5.26
C LYS A 426 19.29 -17.87 -6.02
N ARG A 427 19.28 -18.99 -6.78
CA ARG A 427 20.40 -19.42 -7.63
C ARG A 427 20.34 -18.81 -9.02
N ASN A 428 19.20 -18.22 -9.41
CA ASN A 428 19.01 -17.59 -10.71
C ASN A 428 18.16 -16.30 -10.57
N PRO A 429 18.69 -15.23 -9.94
CA PRO A 429 17.95 -13.96 -9.81
C PRO A 429 17.57 -13.32 -11.15
N GLN A 430 18.27 -13.68 -12.25
CA GLN A 430 17.93 -13.21 -13.59
C GLN A 430 16.51 -13.64 -14.02
N ALA A 431 16.02 -14.78 -13.53
CA ALA A 431 14.64 -15.22 -13.78
C ALA A 431 13.61 -14.25 -13.16
N VAL A 432 13.92 -13.65 -12.02
CA VAL A 432 13.08 -12.62 -11.40
C VAL A 432 13.05 -11.35 -12.25
N VAL A 433 14.20 -10.94 -12.80
CA VAL A 433 14.27 -9.80 -13.74
C VAL A 433 13.40 -10.06 -14.96
N GLN A 434 13.54 -11.22 -15.60
CA GLN A 434 12.77 -11.57 -16.79
C GLN A 434 11.26 -11.61 -16.50
N LEU A 435 10.86 -12.19 -15.37
CA LEU A 435 9.47 -12.24 -14.96
C LEU A 435 8.88 -10.83 -14.72
N CYS A 436 9.64 -9.96 -14.07
CA CYS A 436 9.26 -8.58 -13.83
C CYS A 436 9.07 -7.81 -15.16
N LEU A 437 10.04 -7.89 -16.06
CA LEU A 437 9.96 -7.23 -17.37
C LEU A 437 8.81 -7.77 -18.21
N GLY A 438 8.60 -9.09 -18.21
CA GLY A 438 7.45 -9.73 -18.85
C GLY A 438 6.12 -9.23 -18.28
N ALA A 439 6.01 -9.11 -16.96
CA ALA A 439 4.83 -8.57 -16.30
C ALA A 439 4.55 -7.11 -16.70
N PHE A 440 5.58 -6.27 -16.78
CA PHE A 440 5.44 -4.88 -17.24
C PHE A 440 5.04 -4.77 -18.71
N ASN A 441 5.61 -5.62 -19.57
CA ASN A 441 5.21 -5.71 -20.98
C ASN A 441 3.76 -6.17 -21.14
N ALA A 442 3.25 -7.03 -20.24
CA ALA A 442 1.85 -7.44 -20.19
C ALA A 442 0.90 -6.35 -19.67
N GLY A 443 1.43 -5.23 -19.18
CA GLY A 443 0.65 -4.08 -18.69
C GLY A 443 0.57 -3.94 -17.17
N MET A 444 1.32 -4.75 -16.42
CA MET A 444 1.40 -4.55 -14.98
C MET A 444 2.08 -3.23 -14.62
N ARG A 445 1.62 -2.63 -13.56
CA ARG A 445 2.18 -1.41 -12.97
C ARG A 445 3.11 -1.71 -11.81
N GLU A 446 2.77 -2.73 -11.04
CA GLU A 446 3.49 -3.14 -9.84
C GLU A 446 3.87 -4.62 -9.96
N PHE A 447 5.10 -4.95 -9.60
CA PHE A 447 5.59 -6.32 -9.52
C PHE A 447 6.05 -6.63 -8.11
N THR A 448 5.47 -7.66 -7.50
CA THR A 448 5.72 -8.03 -6.11
C THR A 448 5.88 -9.54 -5.98
N ALA A 449 6.91 -9.98 -5.27
CA ALA A 449 7.14 -11.39 -5.02
C ALA A 449 7.61 -11.66 -3.59
N ASN A 450 7.07 -12.74 -3.02
CA ASN A 450 7.67 -13.47 -1.91
C ASN A 450 8.57 -14.57 -2.46
N VAL A 451 9.59 -14.96 -1.69
CA VAL A 451 10.41 -16.12 -2.01
C VAL A 451 10.33 -17.13 -0.88
N ALA A 452 10.02 -18.38 -1.23
CA ALA A 452 9.92 -19.47 -0.26
C ALA A 452 11.23 -19.62 0.53
N GLY A 453 11.08 -19.97 1.81
CA GLY A 453 12.21 -20.11 2.73
C GLY A 453 12.71 -18.80 3.35
N ASN A 454 12.20 -17.62 2.94
CA ASN A 454 12.47 -16.37 3.63
C ASN A 454 11.58 -16.25 4.89
N ASP A 455 12.17 -15.78 6.00
CA ASP A 455 11.43 -15.46 7.22
C ASP A 455 10.58 -14.18 7.04
N LEU A 456 11.06 -13.24 6.21
CA LEU A 456 10.29 -12.06 5.82
C LEU A 456 9.31 -12.41 4.71
N VAL A 457 8.03 -12.22 4.98
CA VAL A 457 6.93 -12.47 4.04
C VAL A 457 6.07 -11.22 3.93
N ARG A 458 5.72 -10.88 2.72
CA ARG A 458 4.79 -9.81 2.40
C ARG A 458 3.36 -10.33 2.50
N VAL A 459 2.56 -9.72 3.35
CA VAL A 459 1.13 -10.06 3.53
C VAL A 459 0.26 -9.21 2.62
N THR A 460 0.51 -7.91 2.62
CA THR A 460 -0.10 -6.93 1.73
C THR A 460 0.92 -5.85 1.40
N GLY A 461 0.73 -4.61 1.82
CA GLY A 461 1.73 -3.54 1.67
C GLY A 461 2.79 -3.53 2.77
N TYR A 462 2.73 -4.42 3.72
CA TYR A 462 3.70 -4.55 4.81
C TYR A 462 4.24 -5.98 4.90
N MET A 463 5.35 -6.10 5.62
CA MET A 463 6.05 -7.36 5.84
C MET A 463 5.77 -7.88 7.24
N VAL A 464 5.80 -9.20 7.39
CA VAL A 464 5.84 -9.90 8.68
C VAL A 464 7.01 -10.86 8.72
N ARG A 465 7.47 -11.20 9.92
CA ARG A 465 8.33 -12.38 10.11
C ARG A 465 7.49 -13.57 10.50
N LEU A 466 7.67 -14.69 9.83
CA LEU A 466 6.99 -15.94 10.18
C LEU A 466 7.33 -16.35 11.61
N SER A 467 8.60 -16.20 12.01
CA SER A 467 9.07 -16.47 13.37
C SER A 467 8.42 -15.57 14.45
N ASP A 468 8.03 -14.34 14.11
CA ASP A 468 7.31 -13.46 15.03
C ASP A 468 5.82 -13.83 15.11
N LEU A 469 5.20 -14.26 14.01
CA LEU A 469 3.81 -14.71 13.99
C LEU A 469 3.61 -15.96 14.87
N GLU A 470 4.57 -16.90 14.81
CA GLU A 470 4.53 -18.14 15.63
C GLU A 470 4.55 -17.82 17.13
N LYS A 471 5.28 -16.78 17.55
CA LYS A 471 5.47 -16.42 18.96
C LYS A 471 4.48 -15.37 19.47
N TYR A 472 3.78 -14.69 18.58
CA TYR A 472 3.01 -13.50 18.93
C TYR A 472 2.00 -13.72 20.04
N ARG A 473 1.27 -14.84 20.00
CA ARG A 473 0.22 -15.16 20.99
C ARG A 473 0.75 -15.40 22.40
N GLU A 474 1.99 -15.86 22.51
CA GLU A 474 2.61 -16.21 23.78
C GLU A 474 3.43 -15.07 24.38
N ALA A 475 4.20 -14.39 23.54
CA ALA A 475 5.22 -13.43 23.96
C ALA A 475 5.04 -12.00 23.44
N GLY A 476 4.05 -11.77 22.56
CA GLY A 476 3.89 -10.49 21.87
C GLY A 476 4.97 -10.25 20.83
N SER A 477 4.92 -9.09 20.19
CA SER A 477 5.92 -8.65 19.21
C SER A 477 6.25 -7.18 19.36
N ARG A 478 7.53 -6.84 19.14
CA ARG A 478 7.99 -5.46 19.08
C ARG A 478 7.38 -4.68 17.92
N THR A 479 7.15 -5.34 16.80
CA THR A 479 6.71 -4.70 15.56
C THR A 479 5.18 -4.67 15.45
N ASN A 480 4.64 -3.53 15.04
CA ASN A 480 3.20 -3.37 14.83
C ASN A 480 2.69 -4.22 13.65
N THR A 481 3.56 -4.53 12.68
CA THR A 481 3.23 -5.41 11.57
C THR A 481 2.79 -6.80 12.00
N THR A 482 3.28 -7.32 13.12
CA THR A 482 2.94 -8.66 13.59
C THR A 482 1.49 -8.75 14.05
N TRP A 483 0.99 -7.81 14.85
CA TRP A 483 -0.42 -7.84 15.26
C TRP A 483 -1.38 -7.50 14.11
N LEU A 484 -1.02 -6.56 13.23
CA LEU A 484 -1.78 -6.27 12.01
C LEU A 484 -1.80 -7.49 11.07
N GLY A 485 -0.67 -8.16 10.94
CA GLY A 485 -0.45 -9.23 9.97
C GLY A 485 -1.03 -10.57 10.38
N GLU A 486 -1.15 -10.88 11.67
CA GLU A 486 -1.61 -12.21 12.12
C GLU A 486 -3.03 -12.50 11.63
N GLU A 487 -3.95 -11.59 11.87
CA GLU A 487 -5.34 -11.76 11.48
C GLU A 487 -5.52 -11.61 9.96
N ALA A 488 -4.87 -10.62 9.35
CA ALA A 488 -4.91 -10.42 7.90
C ALA A 488 -4.31 -11.62 7.13
N ALA A 489 -3.20 -12.18 7.61
CA ALA A 489 -2.59 -13.35 7.00
C ALA A 489 -3.51 -14.58 7.09
N ARG A 490 -4.16 -14.77 8.23
CA ARG A 490 -5.12 -15.87 8.45
C ARG A 490 -6.36 -15.71 7.56
N ASN A 491 -6.98 -14.53 7.54
CA ASN A 491 -8.22 -14.30 6.83
C ASN A 491 -8.05 -14.31 5.31
N THR A 492 -6.92 -13.83 4.80
CA THR A 492 -6.60 -13.85 3.37
C THR A 492 -5.94 -15.15 2.92
N ARG A 493 -5.47 -15.98 3.83
CA ARG A 493 -4.75 -17.25 3.55
C ARG A 493 -3.45 -17.06 2.75
N ILE A 494 -2.84 -15.87 2.78
CA ILE A 494 -1.66 -15.57 1.95
C ILE A 494 -0.46 -16.48 2.24
N LEU A 495 -0.32 -16.95 3.48
CA LEU A 495 0.76 -17.85 3.88
C LEU A 495 0.58 -19.28 3.34
N GLU A 496 -0.62 -19.61 2.85
CA GLU A 496 -0.91 -20.89 2.20
C GLU A 496 -0.62 -20.88 0.70
N ARG A 497 -0.23 -19.72 0.13
CA ARG A 497 0.11 -19.62 -1.29
C ARG A 497 1.29 -20.54 -1.61
N GLN A 498 1.07 -21.47 -2.54
CA GLN A 498 2.08 -22.46 -2.91
C GLN A 498 3.21 -21.80 -3.71
N PRO A 499 4.49 -22.10 -3.39
CA PRO A 499 5.62 -21.68 -4.18
C PRO A 499 5.54 -22.22 -5.61
N ARG A 500 5.95 -21.42 -6.58
CA ARG A 500 5.85 -21.78 -7.99
C ARG A 500 7.19 -21.71 -8.68
N VAL A 501 7.45 -22.71 -9.50
CA VAL A 501 8.60 -22.76 -10.41
C VAL A 501 8.20 -22.09 -11.71
N ILE A 502 9.12 -21.30 -12.24
CA ILE A 502 9.01 -20.74 -13.59
C ILE A 502 9.79 -21.66 -14.52
N SER A 503 9.10 -22.48 -15.32
CA SER A 503 9.75 -23.33 -16.30
C SER A 503 10.31 -22.52 -17.48
N HIS A 504 11.33 -23.07 -18.16
CA HIS A 504 11.91 -22.44 -19.35
C HIS A 504 10.89 -22.26 -20.48
N GLU A 505 9.96 -23.19 -20.65
CA GLU A 505 8.87 -23.10 -21.63
C GLU A 505 7.91 -21.95 -21.31
N GLN A 506 7.67 -21.67 -20.05
CA GLN A 506 6.86 -20.55 -19.60
C GLN A 506 7.58 -19.21 -19.83
N GLN A 507 8.88 -19.16 -19.68
CA GLN A 507 9.68 -17.95 -19.97
C GLN A 507 9.61 -17.56 -21.46
N MET A 508 9.62 -18.52 -22.37
CA MET A 508 9.54 -18.26 -23.82
C MET A 508 8.18 -17.71 -24.28
N ARG A 509 7.11 -17.86 -23.48
CA ARG A 509 5.80 -17.27 -23.81
C ARG A 509 5.70 -15.78 -23.48
N PHE A 510 6.66 -15.24 -22.73
CA PHE A 510 6.75 -13.83 -22.35
C PHE A 510 7.76 -13.03 -23.20
N SER A 511 8.66 -13.70 -23.91
CA SER A 511 9.59 -13.07 -24.83
C SER A 511 8.95 -12.93 -26.21
#